data_8284eb00bb4db0307cdaf3511e0bb2b4
#
_entry.id   8284eb00bb4db0307cdaf3511e0bb2b4
#
_cell.length_a   1.000
_cell.length_b   1.000
_cell.length_c   1.000
_cell.angle_alpha   90.00
_cell.angle_beta   90.00
_cell.angle_gamma   90.00
#
_symmetry.space_group_name_H-M   'P 1'
#
loop_
_entity.id
_entity.type
_entity.pdbx_description
1 polymer ?
#
loop_
_entity_poly.entity_id
_entity_poly.type
_entity_poly.pdbx_seq_one_letter_code
_entity_poly.pdbx_strand_id
1 'polypeptide(L)'
;MQKKYPCENITITNCTMNNGHGGVVIGSEMSGGVRNVTISNCVFNGTDRGIRIKTRRKRGGSVEDIRIDNIMMTNVFAPLTINGYYKCGGTDPNDMELFSLDKKPVEDSTPVFKNIYISNVTAREVKCAAGYIYGIPEMPVTSLHVDNFVCSMTKGDHDVASAPIMAWHIEPTKGHGFYCANMKDVSFNNVHLDVEKTSSIIIEKSELVKVSGLTSEGSNTAVEIKESKDIMISN
;
A
#
# COMPACT_ATOMS: atom_id res chain seq x y z
N MET A 1 7.12 -31.75 2.86
CA MET A 1 6.39 -30.46 2.83
C MET A 1 6.46 -29.84 4.21
N GLN A 2 6.99 -28.62 4.30
CA GLN A 2 6.99 -27.90 5.57
C GLN A 2 5.55 -27.45 5.87
N LYS A 3 5.06 -27.75 7.06
CA LYS A 3 3.70 -27.42 7.47
C LYS A 3 3.58 -25.90 7.58
N LYS A 4 2.71 -25.28 6.79
CA LYS A 4 2.47 -23.84 6.81
C LYS A 4 1.36 -23.55 7.84
N TYR A 5 1.65 -22.75 8.85
CA TYR A 5 0.68 -22.33 9.84
C TYR A 5 0.26 -20.89 9.54
N PRO A 6 -1.04 -20.59 9.43
CA PRO A 6 -1.52 -19.24 9.23
C PRO A 6 -1.44 -18.42 10.54
N CYS A 7 -1.32 -17.11 10.35
CA CYS A 7 -1.55 -16.10 11.37
C CYS A 7 -2.98 -15.58 11.19
N GLU A 8 -3.91 -15.92 12.07
CA GLU A 8 -5.33 -15.67 11.84
C GLU A 8 -6.12 -15.35 13.10
N ASN A 9 -7.32 -14.78 12.91
CA ASN A 9 -8.25 -14.44 13.98
C ASN A 9 -7.65 -13.45 14.99
N ILE A 10 -7.10 -12.34 14.49
CA ILE A 10 -6.38 -11.34 15.28
C ILE A 10 -7.19 -10.05 15.33
N THR A 11 -7.29 -9.48 16.51
CA THR A 11 -7.85 -8.14 16.71
C THR A 11 -6.79 -7.24 17.35
N ILE A 12 -6.54 -6.07 16.74
CA ILE A 12 -5.68 -5.01 17.28
C ILE A 12 -6.56 -3.78 17.43
N THR A 13 -6.76 -3.31 18.66
CA THR A 13 -7.65 -2.17 18.91
C THR A 13 -7.17 -1.31 20.07
N ASN A 14 -7.54 -0.02 20.04
CA ASN A 14 -7.27 0.94 21.11
C ASN A 14 -5.76 1.06 21.45
N CYS A 15 -4.90 0.96 20.44
CA CYS A 15 -3.45 0.99 20.60
C CYS A 15 -2.86 2.32 20.12
N THR A 16 -1.83 2.78 20.81
CA THR A 16 -0.98 3.88 20.34
C THR A 16 0.41 3.33 20.00
N MET A 17 0.84 3.53 18.75
CA MET A 17 2.17 3.15 18.27
C MET A 17 3.00 4.42 18.08
N ASN A 18 4.05 4.56 18.86
CA ASN A 18 4.97 5.69 18.76
C ASN A 18 6.29 5.24 18.17
N ASN A 19 6.68 5.87 17.07
CA ASN A 19 7.91 5.58 16.32
C ASN A 19 7.96 4.14 15.76
N GLY A 20 9.10 3.77 15.18
CA GLY A 20 9.31 2.44 14.62
C GLY A 20 8.98 2.31 13.13
N HIS A 21 9.14 1.09 12.61
CA HIS A 21 9.07 0.83 11.18
C HIS A 21 7.65 0.70 10.61
N GLY A 22 6.64 0.74 11.45
CA GLY A 22 5.23 0.76 11.02
C GLY A 22 4.27 0.71 12.20
N GLY A 23 3.09 1.30 12.04
CA GLY A 23 2.02 1.22 13.02
C GLY A 23 1.49 -0.21 13.12
N VAL A 24 1.07 -0.78 11.98
CA VAL A 24 0.77 -2.20 11.85
C VAL A 24 1.53 -2.76 10.65
N VAL A 25 2.25 -3.86 10.85
CA VAL A 25 3.08 -4.47 9.82
C VAL A 25 2.72 -5.94 9.62
N ILE A 26 2.34 -6.31 8.41
CA ILE A 26 2.11 -7.69 7.97
C ILE A 26 3.25 -8.09 7.02
N GLY A 27 3.93 -9.19 7.38
CA GLY A 27 5.04 -9.70 6.58
C GLY A 27 6.41 -9.16 7.02
N SER A 28 7.44 -9.48 6.32
CA SER A 28 7.52 -10.10 4.98
C SER A 28 7.39 -11.63 4.96
N GLU A 29 7.61 -12.31 6.06
CA GLU A 29 7.51 -13.76 6.23
C GLU A 29 6.05 -14.14 6.50
N MET A 30 5.29 -14.32 5.43
CA MET A 30 3.85 -14.63 5.49
C MET A 30 3.49 -15.93 4.75
N SER A 31 4.43 -16.83 4.62
CA SER A 31 4.25 -18.07 3.83
C SER A 31 3.11 -18.98 4.32
N GLY A 32 2.72 -18.87 5.58
CA GLY A 32 1.55 -19.55 6.14
C GLY A 32 0.22 -18.86 5.84
N GLY A 33 0.29 -17.61 5.38
CA GLY A 33 -0.87 -16.73 5.23
C GLY A 33 -1.16 -15.90 6.48
N VAL A 34 -1.81 -14.75 6.27
CA VAL A 34 -2.36 -13.88 7.32
C VAL A 34 -3.79 -13.56 6.93
N ARG A 35 -4.76 -13.90 7.77
CA ARG A 35 -6.17 -13.72 7.44
C ARG A 35 -7.06 -13.46 8.66
N ASN A 36 -8.22 -12.91 8.37
CA ASN A 36 -9.23 -12.60 9.40
C ASN A 36 -8.63 -11.73 10.51
N VAL A 37 -8.13 -10.54 10.11
CA VAL A 37 -7.49 -9.57 11.00
C VAL A 37 -8.28 -8.27 11.02
N THR A 38 -8.59 -7.77 12.18
CA THR A 38 -9.20 -6.45 12.38
C THR A 38 -8.25 -5.53 13.13
N ILE A 39 -8.13 -4.29 12.65
CA ILE A 39 -7.30 -3.25 13.26
C ILE A 39 -8.16 -1.99 13.37
N SER A 40 -8.42 -1.51 14.58
CA SER A 40 -9.32 -0.37 14.75
C SER A 40 -8.98 0.52 15.93
N ASN A 41 -9.45 1.78 15.86
CA ASN A 41 -9.32 2.75 16.96
C ASN A 41 -7.85 2.92 17.41
N CYS A 42 -6.92 3.04 16.47
CA CYS A 42 -5.49 3.14 16.79
C CYS A 42 -4.92 4.51 16.40
N VAL A 43 -3.86 4.89 17.09
CA VAL A 43 -3.09 6.11 16.81
C VAL A 43 -1.65 5.72 16.48
N PHE A 44 -1.15 6.18 15.32
CA PHE A 44 0.24 5.99 14.90
C PHE A 44 0.95 7.34 14.88
N ASN A 45 2.03 7.47 15.59
CA ASN A 45 2.77 8.71 15.71
C ASN A 45 4.26 8.51 15.44
N GLY A 46 4.78 9.17 14.40
CA GLY A 46 6.20 9.12 14.04
C GLY A 46 6.67 7.75 13.52
N THR A 47 5.76 6.91 13.07
CA THR A 47 6.15 5.63 12.46
C THR A 47 6.60 5.82 11.00
N ASP A 48 7.55 5.01 10.52
CA ASP A 48 7.98 5.08 9.11
C ASP A 48 6.79 4.86 8.16
N ARG A 49 5.97 3.86 8.42
CA ARG A 49 4.73 3.58 7.69
C ARG A 49 3.58 3.45 8.69
N GLY A 50 2.40 3.84 8.25
CA GLY A 50 1.20 3.58 9.04
C GLY A 50 0.82 2.11 8.94
N ILE A 51 0.11 1.77 7.88
CA ILE A 51 -0.29 0.40 7.52
C ILE A 51 0.72 -0.12 6.52
N ARG A 52 1.36 -1.26 6.84
CA ARG A 52 2.42 -1.81 6.02
C ARG A 52 2.23 -3.30 5.76
N ILE A 53 1.88 -3.66 4.54
CA ILE A 53 1.77 -5.04 4.05
C ILE A 53 2.90 -5.27 3.04
N LYS A 54 3.76 -6.26 3.25
CA LYS A 54 4.93 -6.45 2.41
C LYS A 54 5.36 -7.90 2.31
N THR A 55 5.72 -8.31 1.11
CA THR A 55 6.35 -9.60 0.81
C THR A 55 7.01 -9.56 -0.57
N ARG A 56 7.40 -10.69 -1.10
CA ARG A 56 7.94 -10.85 -2.44
C ARG A 56 7.71 -12.24 -3.00
N ARG A 57 7.98 -12.42 -4.28
CA ARG A 57 8.01 -13.73 -4.93
C ARG A 57 8.82 -14.75 -4.14
N LYS A 58 8.54 -16.01 -4.31
CA LYS A 58 9.16 -17.18 -3.64
C LYS A 58 8.91 -17.28 -2.13
N ARG A 59 8.04 -16.43 -1.57
CA ARG A 59 7.58 -16.54 -0.17
C ARG A 59 6.21 -17.20 -0.06
N GLY A 60 5.34 -17.03 -1.06
CA GLY A 60 3.99 -17.56 -1.05
C GLY A 60 3.10 -17.01 0.06
N GLY A 61 2.01 -17.69 0.33
CA GLY A 61 1.01 -17.29 1.30
C GLY A 61 0.07 -16.20 0.79
N SER A 62 -1.00 -15.96 1.53
CA SER A 62 -1.97 -14.89 1.25
C SER A 62 -2.08 -13.93 2.43
N VAL A 63 -2.26 -12.65 2.13
CA VAL A 63 -2.81 -11.67 3.07
C VAL A 63 -4.22 -11.38 2.60
N GLU A 64 -5.21 -11.79 3.39
CA GLU A 64 -6.62 -11.70 3.01
C GLU A 64 -7.54 -11.44 4.20
N ASP A 65 -8.72 -10.93 3.91
CA ASP A 65 -9.73 -10.64 4.92
C ASP A 65 -9.21 -9.72 6.04
N ILE A 66 -8.58 -8.61 5.63
CA ILE A 66 -8.04 -7.59 6.53
C ILE A 66 -9.02 -6.42 6.59
N ARG A 67 -9.37 -6.00 7.78
CA ARG A 67 -10.22 -4.82 8.04
C ARG A 67 -9.47 -3.83 8.90
N ILE A 68 -9.35 -2.59 8.41
CA ILE A 68 -8.64 -1.50 9.09
C ILE A 68 -9.59 -0.31 9.13
N ASP A 69 -9.88 0.18 10.33
CA ASP A 69 -10.89 1.21 10.51
C ASP A 69 -10.54 2.18 11.65
N ASN A 70 -10.91 3.45 11.47
CA ASN A 70 -10.74 4.50 12.47
C ASN A 70 -9.30 4.64 12.98
N ILE A 71 -8.39 5.04 12.07
CA ILE A 71 -6.97 5.21 12.36
C ILE A 71 -6.56 6.68 12.24
N MET A 72 -5.91 7.19 13.27
CA MET A 72 -5.26 8.50 13.27
C MET A 72 -3.75 8.32 13.09
N MET A 73 -3.16 9.09 12.18
CA MET A 73 -1.71 9.07 11.94
C MET A 73 -1.14 10.48 11.95
N THR A 74 0.03 10.66 12.56
CA THR A 74 0.75 11.94 12.55
C THR A 74 2.23 11.69 12.33
N ASN A 75 2.87 12.53 11.50
CA ASN A 75 4.30 12.48 11.26
C ASN A 75 4.79 11.11 10.78
N VAL A 76 4.03 10.48 9.85
CA VAL A 76 4.39 9.22 9.22
C VAL A 76 5.04 9.47 7.87
N PHE A 77 5.89 8.55 7.43
CA PHE A 77 6.54 8.66 6.12
C PHE A 77 5.53 8.36 4.99
N ALA A 78 4.76 7.28 5.11
CA ALA A 78 3.65 6.95 4.24
C ALA A 78 2.55 6.19 5.02
N PRO A 79 1.31 6.68 5.01
CA PRO A 79 0.20 6.05 5.73
C PRO A 79 -0.12 4.63 5.28
N LEU A 80 -0.08 4.35 3.99
CA LEU A 80 -0.44 3.05 3.44
C LEU A 80 0.64 2.52 2.50
N THR A 81 1.12 1.29 2.74
CA THR A 81 2.01 0.58 1.82
C THR A 81 1.61 -0.88 1.67
N ILE A 82 1.38 -1.32 0.42
CA ILE A 82 1.22 -2.72 0.04
C ILE A 82 2.30 -3.00 -1.01
N ASN A 83 3.19 -3.96 -0.74
CA ASN A 83 4.40 -4.15 -1.54
C ASN A 83 4.69 -5.63 -1.82
N GLY A 84 4.53 -6.03 -3.07
CA GLY A 84 4.88 -7.35 -3.61
C GLY A 84 6.34 -7.52 -4.06
N TYR A 85 7.19 -6.48 -3.90
CA TYR A 85 8.60 -6.44 -4.35
C TYR A 85 9.59 -6.20 -3.21
N TYR A 86 9.25 -6.59 -1.99
CA TYR A 86 10.05 -6.27 -0.82
C TYR A 86 11.46 -6.86 -0.88
N LYS A 87 12.49 -6.00 -0.84
CA LYS A 87 13.88 -6.39 -1.11
C LYS A 87 14.61 -7.12 0.03
N CYS A 88 14.16 -7.00 1.27
CA CYS A 88 14.87 -7.63 2.38
C CYS A 88 14.84 -9.15 2.33
N GLY A 89 15.99 -9.76 2.53
CA GLY A 89 16.21 -11.20 2.36
C GLY A 89 16.39 -11.66 0.92
N GLY A 90 16.49 -10.71 -0.03
CA GLY A 90 17.01 -10.92 -1.38
C GLY A 90 18.11 -9.90 -1.57
N THR A 91 19.36 -10.32 -1.57
CA THR A 91 20.51 -9.42 -1.50
C THR A 91 21.00 -8.93 -2.85
N ASP A 92 20.68 -9.66 -3.91
CA ASP A 92 21.05 -9.29 -5.27
C ASP A 92 19.91 -8.52 -5.96
N PRO A 93 20.08 -7.23 -6.28
CA PRO A 93 19.09 -6.48 -7.03
C PRO A 93 18.86 -7.04 -8.45
N ASN A 94 19.81 -7.76 -9.00
CA ASN A 94 19.70 -8.38 -10.32
C ASN A 94 19.03 -9.76 -10.31
N ASP A 95 18.56 -10.22 -9.18
CA ASP A 95 17.74 -11.45 -9.10
C ASP A 95 16.37 -11.20 -9.73
N MET A 96 16.31 -11.39 -11.04
CA MET A 96 15.10 -11.14 -11.84
C MET A 96 14.00 -12.19 -11.63
N GLU A 97 14.26 -13.28 -10.91
CA GLU A 97 13.20 -14.16 -10.42
C GLU A 97 12.40 -13.52 -9.30
N LEU A 98 13.04 -12.75 -8.45
CA LEU A 98 12.42 -12.08 -7.32
C LEU A 98 11.89 -10.70 -7.67
N PHE A 99 12.64 -9.90 -8.43
CA PHE A 99 12.43 -8.45 -8.53
C PHE A 99 12.06 -7.95 -9.93
N SER A 100 11.93 -8.83 -10.94
CA SER A 100 11.46 -8.41 -12.27
C SER A 100 10.11 -7.69 -12.19
N LEU A 101 9.99 -6.60 -12.93
CA LEU A 101 8.72 -5.91 -13.15
C LEU A 101 7.86 -6.58 -14.23
N ASP A 102 8.39 -7.58 -14.92
CA ASP A 102 7.67 -8.38 -15.91
C ASP A 102 6.88 -9.51 -15.24
N LYS A 103 5.83 -9.93 -15.96
CA LYS A 103 4.99 -11.04 -15.54
C LYS A 103 5.76 -12.36 -15.52
N LYS A 104 5.59 -13.12 -14.45
CA LYS A 104 6.15 -14.46 -14.26
C LYS A 104 5.06 -15.53 -14.19
N PRO A 105 5.38 -16.80 -14.33
CA PRO A 105 4.42 -17.87 -14.03
C PRO A 105 3.93 -17.81 -12.58
N VAL A 106 2.65 -18.11 -12.38
CA VAL A 106 2.08 -18.25 -11.04
C VAL A 106 2.49 -19.60 -10.47
N GLU A 107 3.01 -19.60 -9.26
CA GLU A 107 3.47 -20.78 -8.53
C GLU A 107 2.88 -20.79 -7.11
N ASP A 108 2.98 -21.91 -6.39
CA ASP A 108 2.61 -21.99 -4.96
C ASP A 108 3.37 -21.00 -4.08
N SER A 109 4.51 -20.53 -4.56
CA SER A 109 5.35 -19.53 -3.92
C SER A 109 5.04 -18.10 -4.33
N THR A 110 4.04 -17.88 -5.18
CA THR A 110 3.54 -16.54 -5.55
C THR A 110 2.66 -15.98 -4.43
N PRO A 111 2.98 -14.82 -3.87
CA PRO A 111 2.17 -14.24 -2.79
C PRO A 111 0.88 -13.62 -3.30
N VAL A 112 -0.14 -13.60 -2.45
CA VAL A 112 -1.46 -13.04 -2.76
C VAL A 112 -1.84 -11.94 -1.78
N PHE A 113 -2.38 -10.83 -2.29
CA PHE A 113 -3.01 -9.77 -1.51
C PHE A 113 -4.45 -9.58 -1.99
N LYS A 114 -5.43 -9.83 -1.14
CA LYS A 114 -6.84 -9.69 -1.53
C LYS A 114 -7.77 -9.42 -0.35
N ASN A 115 -8.99 -8.92 -0.65
CA ASN A 115 -10.03 -8.67 0.34
C ASN A 115 -9.56 -7.78 1.50
N ILE A 116 -8.96 -6.63 1.18
CA ILE A 116 -8.44 -5.67 2.14
C ILE A 116 -9.33 -4.44 2.13
N TYR A 117 -9.84 -4.05 3.29
CA TYR A 117 -10.68 -2.88 3.46
C TYR A 117 -10.05 -1.92 4.45
N ILE A 118 -9.89 -0.67 4.05
CA ILE A 118 -9.28 0.40 4.83
C ILE A 118 -10.25 1.57 4.84
N SER A 119 -10.74 1.94 6.01
CA SER A 119 -11.74 2.99 6.16
C SER A 119 -11.41 3.97 7.29
N ASN A 120 -11.94 5.19 7.18
CA ASN A 120 -11.86 6.20 8.23
C ASN A 120 -10.43 6.46 8.71
N VAL A 121 -9.53 6.78 7.78
CA VAL A 121 -8.12 7.09 8.07
C VAL A 121 -7.88 8.58 7.95
N THR A 122 -7.26 9.17 8.96
CA THR A 122 -6.74 10.54 8.89
C THR A 122 -5.24 10.53 9.13
N ALA A 123 -4.47 10.98 8.14
CA ALA A 123 -3.01 11.09 8.22
C ALA A 123 -2.59 12.55 8.01
N ARG A 124 -1.81 13.08 8.95
CA ARG A 124 -1.30 14.46 8.92
C ARG A 124 0.22 14.47 9.00
N GLU A 125 0.81 15.53 8.48
CA GLU A 125 2.27 15.70 8.45
C GLU A 125 2.96 14.50 7.79
N VAL A 126 2.39 14.04 6.68
CA VAL A 126 2.93 12.92 5.91
C VAL A 126 4.15 13.40 5.13
N LYS A 127 5.24 12.65 5.15
CA LYS A 127 6.55 13.12 4.65
C LYS A 127 6.83 12.74 3.21
N CYS A 128 6.25 11.67 2.68
CA CYS A 128 6.61 11.16 1.36
C CYS A 128 5.41 11.00 0.43
N ALA A 129 4.41 10.20 0.79
CA ALA A 129 3.24 9.94 -0.04
C ALA A 129 2.06 9.46 0.78
N ALA A 130 0.84 9.61 0.29
CA ALA A 130 -0.36 9.05 0.90
C ALA A 130 -0.32 7.52 0.88
N GLY A 131 0.26 6.93 -0.17
CA GLY A 131 0.42 5.49 -0.18
C GLY A 131 1.08 4.92 -1.42
N TYR A 132 1.50 3.68 -1.28
CA TYR A 132 2.10 2.87 -2.33
C TYR A 132 1.41 1.51 -2.37
N ILE A 133 0.82 1.16 -3.50
CA ILE A 133 0.11 -0.11 -3.70
C ILE A 133 0.72 -0.80 -4.90
N TYR A 134 1.65 -1.72 -4.64
CA TYR A 134 2.38 -2.45 -5.67
C TYR A 134 2.11 -3.95 -5.58
N GLY A 135 1.17 -4.41 -6.40
CA GLY A 135 1.04 -5.82 -6.72
C GLY A 135 2.16 -6.28 -7.67
N ILE A 136 2.27 -7.57 -7.88
CA ILE A 136 3.11 -8.15 -8.94
C ILE A 136 2.25 -8.46 -10.17
N PRO A 137 2.79 -8.41 -11.40
CA PRO A 137 1.97 -8.49 -12.62
C PRO A 137 1.20 -9.80 -12.78
N GLU A 138 1.76 -10.91 -12.29
CA GLU A 138 1.09 -12.23 -12.32
C GLU A 138 0.07 -12.43 -11.21
N MET A 139 0.15 -11.63 -10.12
CA MET A 139 -0.76 -11.69 -8.99
C MET A 139 -1.02 -10.27 -8.46
N PRO A 140 -1.87 -9.51 -9.11
CA PRO A 140 -2.22 -8.15 -8.70
C PRO A 140 -2.81 -8.09 -7.28
N VAL A 141 -2.74 -6.94 -6.65
CA VAL A 141 -3.56 -6.66 -5.46
C VAL A 141 -5.01 -6.64 -5.88
N THR A 142 -5.85 -7.47 -5.26
CA THR A 142 -7.27 -7.62 -5.64
C THR A 142 -8.23 -7.30 -4.52
N SER A 143 -9.39 -6.77 -4.87
CA SER A 143 -10.48 -6.44 -3.93
C SER A 143 -9.94 -5.62 -2.74
N LEU A 144 -9.26 -4.51 -3.08
CA LEU A 144 -8.81 -3.52 -2.12
C LEU A 144 -9.77 -2.33 -2.15
N HIS A 145 -10.25 -1.94 -0.99
CA HIS A 145 -11.16 -0.80 -0.83
C HIS A 145 -10.57 0.20 0.14
N VAL A 146 -10.45 1.45 -0.30
CA VAL A 146 -9.98 2.60 0.50
C VAL A 146 -11.11 3.61 0.58
N ASP A 147 -11.63 3.84 1.77
CA ASP A 147 -12.84 4.62 2.03
C ASP A 147 -12.59 5.69 3.09
N ASN A 148 -13.11 6.90 2.90
CA ASN A 148 -12.96 8.01 3.86
C ASN A 148 -11.50 8.20 4.31
N PHE A 149 -10.62 8.44 3.36
CA PHE A 149 -9.18 8.58 3.59
C PHE A 149 -8.77 10.05 3.43
N VAL A 150 -8.27 10.66 4.50
CA VAL A 150 -7.78 12.04 4.49
C VAL A 150 -6.28 12.04 4.73
N CYS A 151 -5.54 12.69 3.83
CA CYS A 151 -4.09 12.77 3.93
C CYS A 151 -3.60 14.19 3.62
N SER A 152 -2.84 14.78 4.53
CA SER A 152 -2.13 16.02 4.31
C SER A 152 -0.62 15.84 4.43
N MET A 153 0.10 16.40 3.46
CA MET A 153 1.55 16.34 3.41
C MET A 153 2.17 17.38 4.32
N THR A 154 3.35 17.10 4.83
CA THR A 154 4.17 18.13 5.49
C THR A 154 4.55 19.19 4.45
N LYS A 155 4.33 20.48 4.77
CA LYS A 155 4.65 21.59 3.86
C LYS A 155 6.14 21.88 3.85
N GLY A 156 6.66 22.23 2.68
CA GLY A 156 8.05 22.63 2.49
C GLY A 156 8.90 21.61 1.70
N ASP A 157 10.16 21.94 1.53
CA ASP A 157 11.09 21.16 0.73
C ASP A 157 11.61 19.97 1.55
N HIS A 158 10.93 18.85 1.45
CA HIS A 158 11.31 17.64 2.14
C HIS A 158 12.14 16.74 1.23
N ASP A 159 13.41 16.64 1.54
CA ASP A 159 14.39 15.82 0.81
C ASP A 159 14.28 14.32 1.13
N VAL A 160 13.08 13.81 1.20
CA VAL A 160 12.88 12.40 1.50
C VAL A 160 12.53 11.62 0.25
N ALA A 161 13.39 11.74 -0.78
CA ALA A 161 13.39 10.76 -1.86
C ALA A 161 14.04 9.48 -1.31
N SER A 162 13.27 8.53 -0.86
CA SER A 162 13.75 7.19 -0.54
C SER A 162 13.00 6.18 -1.40
N ALA A 163 13.56 4.98 -1.57
CA ALA A 163 12.80 3.87 -2.11
C ALA A 163 11.62 3.61 -1.15
N PRO A 164 10.42 4.10 -1.46
CA PRO A 164 9.36 4.28 -0.45
C PRO A 164 8.87 2.96 0.10
N ILE A 165 9.02 1.91 -0.66
CA ILE A 165 8.53 0.58 -0.31
C ILE A 165 9.66 -0.42 -0.06
N MET A 166 10.92 0.01 -0.05
CA MET A 166 12.08 -0.87 0.05
C MET A 166 12.06 -1.96 -1.04
N ALA A 167 11.87 -1.54 -2.28
CA ALA A 167 11.91 -2.39 -3.46
C ALA A 167 13.13 -2.02 -4.34
N TRP A 168 13.58 -2.98 -5.16
CA TRP A 168 14.48 -2.68 -6.26
C TRP A 168 13.68 -2.29 -7.52
N HIS A 169 14.29 -1.53 -8.41
CA HIS A 169 13.74 -1.14 -9.72
C HIS A 169 12.45 -0.29 -9.67
N ILE A 170 12.04 0.18 -8.52
CA ILE A 170 10.94 1.13 -8.37
C ILE A 170 11.54 2.49 -8.03
N GLU A 171 11.22 3.47 -8.87
CA GLU A 171 11.75 4.82 -8.73
C GLU A 171 11.35 5.46 -7.39
N PRO A 172 12.27 6.17 -6.76
CA PRO A 172 11.95 6.98 -5.59
C PRO A 172 10.93 8.06 -5.97
N THR A 173 9.97 8.26 -5.09
CA THR A 173 8.95 9.30 -5.28
C THR A 173 8.96 10.27 -4.11
N LYS A 174 8.55 11.51 -4.35
CA LYS A 174 8.51 12.58 -3.36
C LYS A 174 7.20 13.36 -3.49
N GLY A 175 6.52 13.58 -2.38
CA GLY A 175 5.35 14.46 -2.32
C GLY A 175 4.14 13.97 -3.12
N HIS A 176 4.02 12.67 -3.35
CA HIS A 176 2.92 12.09 -4.11
C HIS A 176 1.73 11.71 -3.23
N GLY A 177 0.55 11.68 -3.85
CA GLY A 177 -0.63 11.05 -3.29
C GLY A 177 -0.51 9.53 -3.23
N PHE A 178 -1.38 8.81 -3.93
CA PHE A 178 -1.25 7.37 -4.10
C PHE A 178 -0.50 7.01 -5.38
N TYR A 179 0.44 6.10 -5.25
CA TYR A 179 1.14 5.48 -6.38
C TYR A 179 0.79 4.00 -6.43
N CYS A 180 0.11 3.59 -7.50
CA CYS A 180 -0.52 2.28 -7.58
C CYS A 180 -0.12 1.56 -8.86
N ALA A 181 0.30 0.30 -8.74
CA ALA A 181 0.61 -0.55 -9.88
C ALA A 181 0.17 -2.00 -9.66
N ASN A 182 -0.24 -2.65 -10.75
CA ASN A 182 -0.72 -4.03 -10.75
C ASN A 182 -1.83 -4.28 -9.73
N MET A 183 -2.95 -3.58 -9.92
CA MET A 183 -4.17 -3.74 -9.14
C MET A 183 -5.31 -4.28 -10.00
N LYS A 184 -6.27 -4.97 -9.37
CA LYS A 184 -7.49 -5.42 -10.01
C LYS A 184 -8.66 -5.38 -9.03
N ASP A 185 -9.81 -4.85 -9.47
CA ASP A 185 -11.00 -4.72 -8.62
C ASP A 185 -10.70 -3.91 -7.35
N VAL A 186 -10.31 -2.63 -7.54
CA VAL A 186 -9.92 -1.73 -6.46
C VAL A 186 -10.79 -0.49 -6.46
N SER A 187 -11.13 0.00 -5.28
CA SER A 187 -11.86 1.26 -5.14
C SER A 187 -11.18 2.24 -4.19
N PHE A 188 -11.20 3.51 -4.60
CA PHE A 188 -10.92 4.68 -3.77
C PHE A 188 -12.21 5.49 -3.70
N ASN A 189 -12.76 5.67 -2.52
CA ASN A 189 -14.01 6.36 -2.33
C ASN A 189 -13.91 7.38 -1.21
N ASN A 190 -14.39 8.60 -1.48
CA ASN A 190 -14.30 9.72 -0.54
C ASN A 190 -12.88 9.93 0.00
N VAL A 191 -11.94 10.18 -0.92
CA VAL A 191 -10.52 10.38 -0.61
C VAL A 191 -10.17 11.86 -0.74
N HIS A 192 -9.61 12.44 0.31
CA HIS A 192 -9.14 13.82 0.34
C HIS A 192 -7.61 13.86 0.48
N LEU A 193 -6.93 14.44 -0.51
CA LEU A 193 -5.47 14.50 -0.57
C LEU A 193 -5.00 15.95 -0.73
N ASP A 194 -4.20 16.42 0.21
CA ASP A 194 -3.40 17.63 0.09
C ASP A 194 -1.99 17.23 -0.33
N VAL A 195 -1.71 17.29 -1.64
CA VAL A 195 -0.44 16.83 -2.23
C VAL A 195 0.21 17.94 -3.05
N GLU A 196 1.52 18.07 -2.99
CA GLU A 196 2.26 19.11 -3.72
C GLU A 196 2.78 18.60 -5.07
N LYS A 197 2.54 19.39 -6.14
CA LYS A 197 3.22 19.33 -7.45
C LYS A 197 3.11 18.01 -8.25
N THR A 198 2.25 17.11 -7.87
CA THR A 198 2.13 15.80 -8.54
C THR A 198 0.68 15.38 -8.73
N SER A 199 0.46 14.25 -9.38
CA SER A 199 -0.87 13.64 -9.45
C SER A 199 -1.31 13.11 -8.09
N SER A 200 -2.60 13.23 -7.77
CA SER A 200 -3.11 12.75 -6.49
C SER A 200 -3.18 11.23 -6.44
N ILE A 201 -3.57 10.59 -7.54
CA ILE A 201 -3.54 9.14 -7.68
C ILE A 201 -2.93 8.80 -9.04
N ILE A 202 -1.90 7.97 -9.04
CA ILE A 202 -1.30 7.40 -10.25
C ILE A 202 -1.65 5.92 -10.30
N ILE A 203 -2.28 5.49 -11.39
CA ILE A 203 -2.75 4.11 -11.62
C ILE A 203 -2.02 3.55 -12.83
N GLU A 204 -1.19 2.54 -12.62
CA GLU A 204 -0.39 1.90 -13.66
C GLU A 204 -0.67 0.40 -13.75
N LYS A 205 -0.73 -0.15 -14.97
CA LYS A 205 -0.89 -1.59 -15.26
C LYS A 205 -2.00 -2.26 -14.44
N SER A 206 -3.13 -1.58 -14.33
CA SER A 206 -4.24 -1.96 -13.45
C SER A 206 -5.54 -2.14 -14.21
N GLU A 207 -6.48 -2.84 -13.61
CA GLU A 207 -7.76 -3.20 -14.23
C GLU A 207 -8.90 -3.07 -13.23
N LEU A 208 -10.08 -2.62 -13.67
CA LEU A 208 -11.28 -2.49 -12.84
C LEU A 208 -11.04 -1.62 -11.59
N VAL A 209 -10.52 -0.40 -11.78
CA VAL A 209 -10.30 0.54 -10.68
C VAL A 209 -11.36 1.62 -10.69
N LYS A 210 -11.98 1.86 -9.54
CA LYS A 210 -12.96 2.90 -9.35
C LYS A 210 -12.44 3.97 -8.41
N VAL A 211 -12.52 5.24 -8.83
CA VAL A 211 -12.22 6.41 -8.01
C VAL A 211 -13.47 7.27 -7.95
N SER A 212 -14.00 7.51 -6.76
CA SER A 212 -15.19 8.34 -6.55
C SER A 212 -15.02 9.27 -5.37
N GLY A 213 -15.55 10.49 -5.47
CA GLY A 213 -15.46 11.49 -4.40
C GLY A 213 -14.01 11.88 -4.06
N LEU A 214 -13.12 11.95 -5.06
CA LEU A 214 -11.74 12.41 -4.85
C LEU A 214 -11.72 13.94 -4.74
N THR A 215 -11.21 14.46 -3.64
CA THR A 215 -10.87 15.86 -3.46
C THR A 215 -9.35 16.01 -3.38
N SER A 216 -8.81 16.92 -4.17
CA SER A 216 -7.36 17.07 -4.32
C SER A 216 -6.97 18.56 -4.21
N GLU A 217 -6.09 18.88 -3.32
CA GLU A 217 -5.49 20.20 -3.16
C GLU A 217 -4.01 20.17 -3.54
N GLY A 218 -3.53 21.20 -4.24
CA GLY A 218 -2.12 21.33 -4.64
C GLY A 218 -1.67 20.43 -5.79
N SER A 219 -2.52 19.55 -6.29
CA SER A 219 -2.23 18.63 -7.39
C SER A 219 -2.39 19.28 -8.76
N ASN A 220 -1.53 18.92 -9.71
CA ASN A 220 -1.65 19.30 -11.11
C ASN A 220 -2.64 18.43 -11.88
N THR A 221 -2.85 17.20 -11.44
CA THR A 221 -3.75 16.20 -12.05
C THR A 221 -4.35 15.35 -10.96
N ALA A 222 -5.68 15.24 -10.93
CA ALA A 222 -6.34 14.44 -9.89
C ALA A 222 -6.01 12.95 -10.02
N VAL A 223 -6.16 12.37 -11.22
CA VAL A 223 -5.85 10.96 -11.48
C VAL A 223 -5.05 10.84 -12.78
N GLU A 224 -3.92 10.18 -12.71
CA GLU A 224 -3.08 9.83 -13.86
C GLU A 224 -3.17 8.34 -14.14
N ILE A 225 -3.44 7.95 -15.40
CA ILE A 225 -3.66 6.56 -15.79
C ILE A 225 -2.61 6.16 -16.82
N LYS A 226 -1.92 5.04 -16.55
CA LYS A 226 -0.89 4.47 -17.44
C LYS A 226 -1.16 2.99 -17.67
N GLU A 227 -1.16 2.55 -18.91
CA GLU A 227 -1.25 1.12 -19.31
C GLU A 227 -2.36 0.35 -18.56
N SER A 228 -3.48 1.01 -18.27
CA SER A 228 -4.56 0.47 -17.44
C SER A 228 -5.88 0.47 -18.20
N LYS A 229 -6.82 -0.39 -17.80
CA LYS A 229 -8.14 -0.52 -18.46
C LYS A 229 -9.27 -0.57 -17.45
N ASP A 230 -10.48 -0.24 -17.91
CA ASP A 230 -11.70 -0.25 -17.09
C ASP A 230 -11.58 0.60 -15.83
N ILE A 231 -11.06 1.83 -16.01
CA ILE A 231 -10.90 2.79 -14.94
C ILE A 231 -12.12 3.74 -14.93
N MET A 232 -12.83 3.79 -13.82
CA MET A 232 -14.00 4.65 -13.63
C MET A 232 -13.65 5.76 -12.64
N ILE A 233 -13.87 7.02 -13.05
CA ILE A 233 -13.69 8.20 -12.19
C ILE A 233 -15.02 8.92 -12.13
N SER A 234 -15.52 9.19 -10.93
CA SER A 234 -16.72 9.95 -10.67
C SER A 234 -16.55 10.92 -9.51
N ASN A 235 -17.24 12.03 -9.59
CA ASN A 235 -17.30 13.02 -8.50
C ASN A 235 -18.21 12.52 -7.39
#